data_578cd2f66bd81148b960441f0f4ba0d8
#
_entry.id   578cd2f66bd81148b960441f0f4ba0d8
#
_cell.length_a   1.000
_cell.length_b   1.000
_cell.length_c   1.000
_cell.angle_alpha   90.00
_cell.angle_beta   90.00
_cell.angle_gamma   90.00
#
_symmetry.space_group_name_H-M   'P 1'
#
loop_
_entity.id
_entity.type
_entity.pdbx_description
1 polymer ?
#
loop_
_entity_poly.entity_id
_entity_poly.type
_entity_poly.pdbx_seq_one_letter_code
_entity_poly.pdbx_strand_id
1 'polypeptide(L)'
;MLIIGFMSLIIQGFPILYKQERMGFAFRPFLLYKFRSMQPNDGKEPITKPDDNRITFWGNILRRFKLDELPQLVNIVKGEMRFIGPRPEVKEYVNENDFLFLNKIKPGLTDFSSILLRDEELILEKAGGVEAYSDLLKLKVELGQLYAQHKRFWLDLQLVVLTMVSIVFPQTAIHWVKKYYIEKYNPELIPEIDKWIA
;
A
#
# COMPACT_ATOMS: atom_id res chain seq x y z
N MET A 1 -10.56 -16.06 1.49
CA MET A 1 -9.21 -16.54 1.18
C MET A 1 -9.18 -17.89 0.47
N LEU A 2 -9.79 -18.94 1.01
CA LEU A 2 -9.72 -20.31 0.43
C LEU A 2 -10.24 -20.37 -1.03
N ILE A 3 -11.39 -19.77 -1.31
CA ILE A 3 -11.98 -19.74 -2.67
C ILE A 3 -11.03 -19.05 -3.65
N ILE A 4 -10.50 -17.87 -3.27
CA ILE A 4 -9.57 -17.11 -4.12
C ILE A 4 -8.28 -17.90 -4.35
N GLY A 5 -7.74 -18.54 -3.30
CA GLY A 5 -6.55 -19.38 -3.40
C GLY A 5 -6.78 -20.58 -4.33
N PHE A 6 -7.93 -21.24 -4.24
CA PHE A 6 -8.31 -22.34 -5.12
C PHE A 6 -8.46 -21.88 -6.58
N MET A 7 -9.14 -20.76 -6.83
CA MET A 7 -9.23 -20.16 -8.17
C MET A 7 -7.86 -19.78 -8.72
N SER A 8 -7.00 -19.18 -7.90
CA SER A 8 -5.64 -18.85 -8.30
C SER A 8 -4.82 -20.08 -8.67
N LEU A 9 -5.02 -21.19 -7.94
CA LEU A 9 -4.37 -22.47 -8.25
C LEU A 9 -4.80 -23.01 -9.63
N ILE A 10 -6.11 -23.00 -9.91
CA ILE A 10 -6.65 -23.49 -11.18
C ILE A 10 -6.20 -22.62 -12.35
N ILE A 11 -6.24 -21.29 -12.19
CA ILE A 11 -6.02 -20.35 -13.30
C ILE A 11 -4.53 -20.11 -13.56
N GLN A 12 -3.72 -20.01 -12.49
CA GLN A 12 -2.32 -19.61 -12.59
C GLN A 12 -1.32 -20.73 -12.19
N GLY A 13 -1.80 -21.81 -11.56
CA GLY A 13 -0.91 -22.85 -11.03
C GLY A 13 -0.08 -22.37 -9.83
N PHE A 14 0.93 -23.18 -9.45
CA PHE A 14 1.88 -22.81 -8.39
C PHE A 14 2.97 -21.84 -8.88
N PRO A 15 3.54 -20.99 -7.97
CA PRO A 15 3.12 -20.76 -6.59
C PRO A 15 1.88 -19.86 -6.54
N ILE A 16 0.97 -20.10 -5.58
CA ILE A 16 -0.25 -19.29 -5.38
C ILE A 16 0.08 -17.96 -4.70
N LEU A 17 1.06 -17.98 -3.79
CA LEU A 17 1.47 -16.83 -2.99
C LEU A 17 2.79 -16.25 -3.50
N TYR A 18 2.81 -14.95 -3.60
CA TYR A 18 4.02 -14.14 -3.70
C TYR A 18 4.47 -13.72 -2.32
N LYS A 19 5.77 -13.71 -2.08
CA LYS A 19 6.39 -13.30 -0.81
C LYS A 19 7.45 -12.26 -1.10
N GLN A 20 7.45 -11.18 -0.32
CA GLN A 20 8.45 -10.12 -0.45
C GLN A 20 8.88 -9.65 0.93
N GLU A 21 10.19 -9.48 1.12
CA GLU A 21 10.71 -8.90 2.35
C GLU A 21 10.35 -7.41 2.42
N ARG A 22 9.81 -7.00 3.56
CA ARG A 22 9.42 -5.63 3.84
C ARG A 22 9.91 -5.22 5.22
N MET A 23 10.12 -3.91 5.40
CA MET A 23 10.51 -3.36 6.69
C MET A 23 9.30 -3.22 7.61
N GLY A 24 9.46 -3.70 8.84
CA GLY A 24 8.42 -3.73 9.85
C GLY A 24 8.73 -2.91 11.09
N PHE A 25 8.01 -3.21 12.18
CA PHE A 25 8.19 -2.57 13.48
C PHE A 25 9.61 -2.69 14.00
N ALA A 26 10.15 -1.59 14.55
CA ALA A 26 11.50 -1.48 15.06
C ALA A 26 12.57 -1.92 14.03
N PHE A 27 12.32 -1.61 12.74
CA PHE A 27 13.18 -1.94 11.61
C PHE A 27 13.50 -3.44 11.49
N ARG A 28 12.59 -4.30 11.96
CA ARG A 28 12.72 -5.75 11.79
C ARG A 28 12.08 -6.16 10.48
N PRO A 29 12.81 -6.77 9.54
CA PRO A 29 12.24 -7.24 8.30
C PRO A 29 11.26 -8.40 8.54
N PHE A 30 10.24 -8.50 7.70
CA PHE A 30 9.28 -9.60 7.70
C PHE A 30 8.87 -9.95 6.26
N LEU A 31 8.32 -11.16 6.06
CA LEU A 31 7.83 -11.61 4.76
C LEU A 31 6.36 -11.22 4.60
N LEU A 32 6.10 -10.27 3.71
CA LEU A 32 4.76 -9.87 3.29
C LEU A 32 4.18 -10.93 2.34
N TYR A 33 2.95 -11.35 2.59
CA TYR A 33 2.24 -12.33 1.74
C TYR A 33 1.21 -11.63 0.86
N LYS A 34 1.21 -11.98 -0.45
CA LYS A 34 0.17 -11.59 -1.41
C LYS A 34 -0.24 -12.79 -2.26
N PHE A 35 -1.44 -12.77 -2.82
CA PHE A 35 -1.71 -13.67 -3.95
C PHE A 35 -0.87 -13.26 -5.14
N ARG A 36 -0.33 -14.25 -5.85
CA ARG A 36 0.40 -13.98 -7.08
C ARG A 36 -0.55 -13.39 -8.12
N SER A 37 -0.23 -12.22 -8.60
CA SER A 37 -0.99 -11.48 -9.63
C SER A 37 -0.20 -11.29 -10.93
N MET A 38 1.08 -11.68 -10.91
CA MET A 38 2.02 -11.49 -12.02
C MET A 38 2.73 -12.80 -12.33
N GLN A 39 3.22 -12.93 -13.56
CA GLN A 39 4.13 -14.01 -13.93
C GLN A 39 5.47 -13.83 -13.21
N PRO A 40 6.15 -14.94 -12.85
CA PRO A 40 7.49 -14.86 -12.29
C PRO A 40 8.42 -14.08 -13.22
N ASN A 41 9.25 -13.22 -12.65
CA ASN A 41 10.28 -12.46 -13.35
C ASN A 41 11.64 -12.73 -12.70
N ASP A 42 12.70 -12.58 -13.47
CA ASP A 42 14.08 -12.74 -13.04
C ASP A 42 14.58 -11.62 -12.10
N GLY A 43 13.68 -10.94 -11.40
CA GLY A 43 13.98 -9.99 -10.32
C GLY A 43 14.49 -8.62 -10.77
N LYS A 44 14.37 -8.28 -12.04
CA LYS A 44 15.00 -7.08 -12.62
C LYS A 44 14.26 -5.75 -12.37
N GLU A 45 12.98 -5.76 -12.02
CA GLU A 45 12.21 -4.53 -11.80
C GLU A 45 11.29 -4.67 -10.57
N PRO A 46 11.65 -4.06 -9.43
CA PRO A 46 10.86 -4.14 -8.19
C PRO A 46 9.57 -3.31 -8.25
N ILE A 47 9.49 -2.31 -9.13
CA ILE A 47 8.33 -1.42 -9.29
C ILE A 47 7.52 -1.88 -10.50
N THR A 48 6.21 -2.05 -10.30
CA THR A 48 5.27 -2.47 -11.36
C THR A 48 4.83 -1.25 -12.17
N LYS A 49 4.75 -1.41 -13.50
CA LYS A 49 4.18 -0.43 -14.44
C LYS A 49 2.70 -0.73 -14.71
N PRO A 50 1.86 0.24 -15.09
CA PRO A 50 0.44 0.02 -15.36
C PRO A 50 0.15 -1.04 -16.43
N ASP A 51 0.88 -0.99 -17.55
CA ASP A 51 0.74 -1.95 -18.65
C ASP A 51 1.80 -3.06 -18.60
N ASP A 52 2.15 -3.47 -17.37
CA ASP A 52 3.13 -4.52 -17.16
C ASP A 52 2.61 -5.86 -17.71
N ASN A 53 3.21 -6.32 -18.81
CA ASN A 53 2.86 -7.57 -19.48
C ASN A 53 2.95 -8.82 -18.58
N ARG A 54 3.56 -8.68 -17.41
CA ARG A 54 3.62 -9.75 -16.40
C ARG A 54 2.30 -9.92 -15.65
N ILE A 55 1.44 -8.88 -15.65
CA ILE A 55 0.15 -8.95 -14.94
C ILE A 55 -0.75 -9.93 -15.68
N THR A 56 -1.18 -10.99 -15.00
CA THR A 56 -2.11 -11.95 -15.58
C THR A 56 -3.54 -11.39 -15.60
N PHE A 57 -4.41 -11.92 -16.47
CA PHE A 57 -5.83 -11.53 -16.48
C PHE A 57 -6.46 -11.69 -15.07
N TRP A 58 -6.22 -12.82 -14.42
CA TRP A 58 -6.70 -13.07 -13.05
C TRP A 58 -6.05 -12.10 -12.05
N GLY A 59 -4.75 -11.86 -12.20
CA GLY A 59 -4.01 -10.88 -11.40
C GLY A 59 -4.59 -9.49 -11.48
N ASN A 60 -5.03 -9.05 -12.65
CA ASN A 60 -5.68 -7.76 -12.83
C ASN A 60 -6.99 -7.66 -12.02
N ILE A 61 -7.81 -8.70 -12.04
CA ILE A 61 -9.02 -8.77 -11.20
C ILE A 61 -8.67 -8.67 -9.71
N LEU A 62 -7.69 -9.47 -9.25
CA LEU A 62 -7.25 -9.45 -7.86
C LEU A 62 -6.77 -8.06 -7.42
N ARG A 63 -5.95 -7.39 -8.24
CA ARG A 63 -5.40 -6.05 -7.97
C ARG A 63 -6.49 -4.98 -7.94
N ARG A 64 -7.40 -5.00 -8.94
CA ARG A 64 -8.51 -4.05 -9.02
C ARG A 64 -9.35 -4.00 -7.75
N PHE A 65 -9.61 -5.16 -7.15
CA PHE A 65 -10.41 -5.28 -5.92
C PHE A 65 -9.56 -5.41 -4.66
N LYS A 66 -8.22 -5.25 -4.76
CA LYS A 66 -7.26 -5.43 -3.65
C LYS A 66 -7.34 -6.81 -2.98
N LEU A 67 -7.86 -7.80 -3.70
CA LEU A 67 -7.98 -9.19 -3.20
C LEU A 67 -6.63 -9.90 -3.12
N ASP A 68 -5.65 -9.44 -3.91
CA ASP A 68 -4.27 -9.91 -3.85
C ASP A 68 -3.61 -9.65 -2.49
N GLU A 69 -4.09 -8.68 -1.73
CA GLU A 69 -3.56 -8.32 -0.42
C GLU A 69 -4.17 -9.10 0.76
N LEU A 70 -5.23 -9.90 0.52
CA LEU A 70 -5.88 -10.68 1.58
C LEU A 70 -4.93 -11.61 2.35
N PRO A 71 -3.88 -12.23 1.76
CA PRO A 71 -2.94 -13.04 2.53
C PRO A 71 -2.16 -12.25 3.60
N GLN A 72 -2.12 -10.92 3.54
CA GLN A 72 -1.52 -10.09 4.60
C GLN A 72 -2.27 -10.21 5.94
N LEU A 73 -3.50 -10.72 5.94
CA LEU A 73 -4.19 -11.10 7.18
C LEU A 73 -3.39 -12.11 8.01
N VAL A 74 -2.59 -12.96 7.37
CA VAL A 74 -1.66 -13.88 8.05
C VAL A 74 -0.56 -13.08 8.77
N ASN A 75 -0.04 -12.01 8.16
CA ASN A 75 0.95 -11.13 8.80
C ASN A 75 0.33 -10.40 10.00
N ILE A 76 -0.95 -10.02 9.93
CA ILE A 76 -1.68 -9.40 11.05
C ILE A 76 -1.82 -10.41 12.20
N VAL A 77 -2.24 -11.65 11.92
CA VAL A 77 -2.37 -12.71 12.94
C VAL A 77 -1.02 -13.04 13.58
N LYS A 78 0.07 -13.05 12.80
CA LYS A 78 1.43 -13.22 13.32
C LYS A 78 1.91 -12.01 14.15
N GLY A 79 1.17 -10.90 14.14
CA GLY A 79 1.57 -9.68 14.83
C GLY A 79 2.69 -8.87 14.14
N GLU A 80 3.01 -9.17 12.89
CA GLU A 80 3.98 -8.44 12.07
C GLU A 80 3.38 -7.13 11.54
N MET A 81 2.06 -7.10 11.29
CA MET A 81 1.29 -5.97 10.79
C MET A 81 0.05 -5.69 11.65
N ARG A 82 -0.61 -4.56 11.36
CA ARG A 82 -1.94 -4.18 11.86
C ARG A 82 -2.88 -3.93 10.67
N PHE A 83 -4.18 -3.77 10.96
CA PHE A 83 -5.13 -3.33 9.93
C PHE A 83 -4.81 -1.92 9.47
N ILE A 84 -4.58 -1.00 10.42
CA ILE A 84 -4.27 0.41 10.13
C ILE A 84 -2.86 0.75 10.59
N GLY A 85 -2.10 1.33 9.68
CA GLY A 85 -0.72 1.76 9.91
C GLY A 85 -0.05 2.08 8.58
N PRO A 86 1.10 2.76 8.59
CA PRO A 86 1.87 3.08 7.39
C PRO A 86 2.17 1.82 6.59
N ARG A 87 2.03 1.91 5.26
CA ARG A 87 2.30 0.78 4.37
C ARG A 87 3.77 0.36 4.47
N PRO A 88 4.05 -0.96 4.61
CA PRO A 88 5.44 -1.42 4.71
C PRO A 88 6.18 -1.29 3.38
N GLU A 89 7.37 -0.69 3.41
CA GLU A 89 8.21 -0.50 2.23
C GLU A 89 9.30 -1.58 2.13
N VAL A 90 9.83 -1.79 0.91
CA VAL A 90 11.01 -2.65 0.69
C VAL A 90 12.22 -2.06 1.40
N LYS A 91 13.07 -2.95 1.91
CA LYS A 91 14.21 -2.58 2.74
C LYS A 91 15.12 -1.55 2.07
N GLU A 92 15.31 -1.66 0.77
CA GLU A 92 16.20 -0.80 -0.02
C GLU A 92 15.75 0.66 -0.04
N TYR A 93 14.47 0.93 0.20
CA TYR A 93 13.89 2.27 0.19
C TYR A 93 13.69 2.84 1.60
N VAL A 94 13.98 2.08 2.65
CA VAL A 94 13.80 2.53 4.03
C VAL A 94 15.08 3.13 4.59
N ASN A 95 15.04 4.45 4.81
CA ASN A 95 16.03 5.16 5.61
C ASN A 95 15.51 5.26 7.06
N GLU A 96 16.27 4.80 8.03
CA GLU A 96 15.85 4.79 9.43
C GLU A 96 15.53 6.18 9.97
N ASN A 97 16.22 7.22 9.50
CA ASN A 97 15.97 8.60 9.93
C ASN A 97 14.61 9.13 9.45
N ASP A 98 14.16 8.70 8.28
CA ASP A 98 12.89 9.16 7.71
C ASP A 98 11.72 8.34 8.25
N PHE A 99 11.92 7.06 8.53
CA PHE A 99 10.90 6.11 8.99
C PHE A 99 10.85 5.92 10.51
N LEU A 100 11.25 6.93 11.30
CA LEU A 100 11.27 6.87 12.78
C LEU A 100 9.94 6.43 13.41
N PHE A 101 8.83 6.62 12.74
CA PHE A 101 7.52 6.16 13.19
C PHE A 101 7.43 4.63 13.31
N LEU A 102 8.26 3.86 12.59
CA LEU A 102 8.31 2.41 12.72
C LEU A 102 8.82 1.93 14.09
N ASN A 103 9.50 2.78 14.85
CA ASN A 103 9.84 2.48 16.26
C ASN A 103 8.63 2.58 17.19
N LYS A 104 7.53 3.22 16.76
CA LYS A 104 6.35 3.49 17.60
C LYS A 104 5.13 2.70 17.15
N ILE A 105 5.03 2.40 15.86
CA ILE A 105 3.86 1.74 15.27
C ILE A 105 4.27 0.65 14.30
N LYS A 106 3.48 -0.44 14.28
CA LYS A 106 3.63 -1.49 13.26
C LYS A 106 3.09 -1.01 11.93
N PRO A 107 3.64 -1.48 10.80
CA PRO A 107 3.04 -1.24 9.49
C PRO A 107 1.62 -1.78 9.43
N GLY A 108 0.83 -1.25 8.51
CA GLY A 108 -0.58 -1.60 8.31
C GLY A 108 -0.92 -2.07 6.92
N LEU A 109 -2.13 -2.61 6.81
CA LEU A 109 -2.74 -2.98 5.53
C LEU A 109 -3.18 -1.73 4.76
N THR A 110 -3.65 -0.70 5.49
CA THR A 110 -4.10 0.57 4.93
C THR A 110 -3.79 1.75 5.85
N ASP A 111 -3.68 2.92 5.25
CA ASP A 111 -3.44 4.21 5.89
C ASP A 111 -3.88 5.36 4.95
N PHE A 112 -3.48 6.61 5.25
CA PHE A 112 -3.72 7.75 4.35
C PHE A 112 -3.10 7.55 2.97
N SER A 113 -1.85 7.06 2.91
CA SER A 113 -1.14 6.88 1.64
C SER A 113 -1.81 5.83 0.76
N SER A 114 -2.27 4.73 1.35
CA SER A 114 -2.96 3.64 0.64
C SER A 114 -4.27 4.07 -0.01
N ILE A 115 -4.93 5.10 0.53
CA ILE A 115 -6.18 5.66 -0.02
C ILE A 115 -5.87 6.75 -1.05
N LEU A 116 -4.98 7.69 -0.71
CA LEU A 116 -4.65 8.83 -1.56
C LEU A 116 -3.85 8.43 -2.81
N LEU A 117 -2.92 7.50 -2.66
CA LEU A 117 -2.02 7.02 -3.71
C LEU A 117 -2.40 5.60 -4.16
N ARG A 118 -3.71 5.32 -4.17
CA ARG A 118 -4.25 3.98 -4.49
C ARG A 118 -3.73 3.43 -5.81
N ASP A 119 -3.69 4.27 -6.83
CA ASP A 119 -3.29 3.92 -8.18
C ASP A 119 -1.81 4.31 -8.41
N GLU A 120 -0.95 3.96 -7.43
CA GLU A 120 0.48 4.32 -7.38
C GLU A 120 1.21 4.04 -8.69
N GLU A 121 0.86 2.97 -9.38
CA GLU A 121 1.47 2.59 -10.67
C GLU A 121 1.17 3.62 -11.76
N LEU A 122 -0.08 4.06 -11.88
CA LEU A 122 -0.50 5.10 -12.83
C LEU A 122 0.10 6.46 -12.46
N ILE A 123 0.16 6.75 -11.16
CA ILE A 123 0.76 7.97 -10.63
C ILE A 123 2.24 8.04 -11.02
N LEU A 124 2.97 6.97 -10.79
CA LEU A 124 4.40 6.90 -11.11
C LEU A 124 4.66 6.97 -12.62
N GLU A 125 3.85 6.29 -13.43
CA GLU A 125 3.99 6.35 -14.88
C GLU A 125 3.88 7.80 -15.41
N LYS A 126 2.85 8.53 -14.97
CA LYS A 126 2.65 9.94 -15.33
C LYS A 126 3.79 10.85 -14.86
N ALA A 127 4.41 10.52 -13.74
CA ALA A 127 5.46 11.32 -13.12
C ALA A 127 6.89 11.03 -13.64
N GLY A 128 7.05 10.09 -14.57
CA GLY A 128 8.37 9.72 -15.12
C GLY A 128 8.87 8.34 -14.69
N GLY A 129 8.00 7.52 -14.11
CA GLY A 129 8.31 6.12 -13.78
C GLY A 129 9.10 5.95 -12.48
N VAL A 130 10.04 5.00 -12.50
CA VAL A 130 10.81 4.61 -11.30
C VAL A 130 11.63 5.76 -10.72
N GLU A 131 12.09 6.69 -11.56
CA GLU A 131 12.89 7.84 -11.11
C GLU A 131 12.11 8.77 -10.18
N ALA A 132 10.79 8.88 -10.38
CA ALA A 132 9.91 9.67 -9.54
C ALA A 132 9.58 8.99 -8.19
N TYR A 133 9.92 7.70 -8.02
CA TYR A 133 9.56 6.96 -6.81
C TYR A 133 10.16 7.54 -5.54
N SER A 134 11.37 8.08 -5.60
CA SER A 134 12.03 8.68 -4.43
C SER A 134 11.25 9.88 -3.88
N ASP A 135 10.65 10.69 -4.77
CA ASP A 135 9.85 11.84 -4.35
C ASP A 135 8.47 11.41 -3.84
N LEU A 136 7.84 10.43 -4.50
CA LEU A 136 6.60 9.84 -4.00
C LEU A 136 6.79 9.21 -2.60
N LEU A 137 7.95 8.60 -2.36
CA LEU A 137 8.29 7.99 -1.08
C LEU A 137 8.36 9.03 0.04
N LYS A 138 8.86 10.23 -0.23
CA LYS A 138 8.86 11.34 0.76
C LYS A 138 7.44 11.66 1.22
N LEU A 139 6.51 11.81 0.26
CA LEU A 139 5.10 12.02 0.59
C LEU A 139 4.51 10.86 1.40
N LYS A 140 4.82 9.62 1.05
CA LYS A 140 4.38 8.43 1.81
C LYS A 140 4.92 8.45 3.24
N VAL A 141 6.16 8.86 3.44
CA VAL A 141 6.77 9.03 4.77
C VAL A 141 6.03 10.09 5.58
N GLU A 142 5.77 11.26 5.01
CA GLU A 142 5.05 12.36 5.67
C GLU A 142 3.62 11.95 6.06
N LEU A 143 2.90 11.26 5.18
CA LEU A 143 1.57 10.71 5.47
C LEU A 143 1.63 9.63 6.57
N GLY A 144 2.68 8.81 6.58
CA GLY A 144 2.92 7.82 7.64
C GLY A 144 3.21 8.48 9.00
N GLN A 145 4.02 9.55 9.01
CA GLN A 145 4.29 10.34 10.21
C GLN A 145 3.01 11.03 10.71
N LEU A 146 2.22 11.61 9.81
CA LEU A 146 0.95 12.25 10.13
C LEU A 146 -0.01 11.28 10.81
N TYR A 147 -0.15 10.06 10.25
CA TYR A 147 -0.94 9.01 10.87
C TYR A 147 -0.39 8.65 12.26
N ALA A 148 0.92 8.47 12.39
CA ALA A 148 1.55 8.11 13.67
C ALA A 148 1.29 9.12 14.78
N GLN A 149 1.28 10.44 14.45
CA GLN A 149 1.02 11.54 15.38
C GLN A 149 -0.45 11.60 15.82
N HIS A 150 -1.39 11.27 14.92
CA HIS A 150 -2.83 11.43 15.16
C HIS A 150 -3.56 10.12 15.39
N LYS A 151 -2.82 9.00 15.49
CA LYS A 151 -3.38 7.67 15.70
C LYS A 151 -4.31 7.61 16.91
N ARG A 152 -5.55 7.16 16.65
CA ARG A 152 -6.58 6.92 17.67
C ARG A 152 -7.60 5.94 17.12
N PHE A 153 -8.31 5.25 18.01
CA PHE A 153 -9.30 4.23 17.64
C PHE A 153 -10.34 4.71 16.60
N TRP A 154 -10.90 5.89 16.79
CA TRP A 154 -11.90 6.44 15.86
C TRP A 154 -11.32 6.75 14.48
N LEU A 155 -10.08 7.21 14.40
CA LEU A 155 -9.40 7.42 13.13
C LEU A 155 -9.17 6.07 12.42
N ASP A 156 -8.72 5.07 13.16
CA ASP A 156 -8.51 3.72 12.61
C ASP A 156 -9.82 3.17 12.03
N LEU A 157 -10.95 3.28 12.75
CA LEU A 157 -12.25 2.84 12.26
C LEU A 157 -12.69 3.58 10.99
N GLN A 158 -12.50 4.90 10.97
CA GLN A 158 -12.82 5.74 9.80
C GLN A 158 -11.97 5.35 8.59
N LEU A 159 -10.67 5.09 8.77
CA LEU A 159 -9.78 4.65 7.68
C LEU A 159 -10.16 3.26 7.15
N VAL A 160 -10.65 2.33 8.00
CA VAL A 160 -11.21 1.06 7.52
C VAL A 160 -12.40 1.32 6.60
N VAL A 161 -13.35 2.15 7.02
CA VAL A 161 -14.54 2.48 6.20
C VAL A 161 -14.13 3.16 4.89
N LEU A 162 -13.23 4.15 4.95
CA LEU A 162 -12.75 4.86 3.76
C LEU A 162 -11.98 3.95 2.80
N THR A 163 -11.26 2.96 3.32
CA THR A 163 -10.62 1.94 2.49
C THR A 163 -11.66 1.11 1.73
N MET A 164 -12.74 0.69 2.39
CA MET A 164 -13.83 -0.02 1.70
C MET A 164 -14.51 0.87 0.66
N VAL A 165 -14.77 2.14 1.00
CA VAL A 165 -15.30 3.12 0.04
C VAL A 165 -14.35 3.30 -1.14
N SER A 166 -13.03 3.35 -0.91
CA SER A 166 -12.05 3.54 -1.98
C SER A 166 -12.03 2.42 -3.02
N ILE A 167 -12.50 1.22 -2.67
CA ILE A 167 -12.57 0.10 -3.62
C ILE A 167 -13.63 0.37 -4.70
N VAL A 168 -14.76 0.98 -4.33
CA VAL A 168 -15.89 1.23 -5.24
C VAL A 168 -15.93 2.68 -5.73
N PHE A 169 -15.63 3.63 -4.84
CA PHE A 169 -15.70 5.07 -5.09
C PHE A 169 -14.38 5.76 -4.70
N PRO A 170 -13.27 5.54 -5.46
CA PRO A 170 -11.95 6.02 -5.09
C PRO A 170 -11.89 7.54 -4.93
N GLN A 171 -12.47 8.30 -5.85
CA GLN A 171 -12.46 9.78 -5.80
C GLN A 171 -13.18 10.32 -4.57
N THR A 172 -14.26 9.68 -4.15
CA THR A 172 -14.98 10.05 -2.91
C THR A 172 -14.10 9.84 -1.69
N ALA A 173 -13.41 8.68 -1.60
CA ALA A 173 -12.52 8.39 -0.47
C ALA A 173 -11.34 9.37 -0.43
N ILE A 174 -10.71 9.64 -1.57
CA ILE A 174 -9.62 10.63 -1.70
C ILE A 174 -10.08 12.01 -1.22
N HIS A 175 -11.24 12.49 -1.73
CA HIS A 175 -11.79 13.77 -1.32
C HIS A 175 -12.02 13.84 0.19
N TRP A 176 -12.59 12.79 0.78
CA TRP A 176 -12.85 12.74 2.22
C TRP A 176 -11.56 12.75 3.05
N VAL A 177 -10.55 11.98 2.64
CA VAL A 177 -9.25 11.98 3.32
C VAL A 177 -8.62 13.36 3.26
N LYS A 178 -8.57 14.00 2.09
CA LYS A 178 -8.03 15.34 1.93
C LYS A 178 -8.74 16.34 2.83
N LYS A 179 -10.07 16.47 2.69
CA LYS A 179 -10.90 17.49 3.35
C LYS A 179 -10.96 17.35 4.88
N TYR A 180 -11.12 16.12 5.39
CA TYR A 180 -11.40 15.93 6.82
C TYR A 180 -10.16 15.57 7.64
N TYR A 181 -9.07 15.18 6.99
CA TYR A 181 -7.86 14.77 7.71
C TYR A 181 -6.65 15.60 7.30
N ILE A 182 -6.32 15.69 6.01
CA ILE A 182 -5.12 16.40 5.59
C ILE A 182 -5.27 17.91 5.84
N GLU A 183 -6.36 18.53 5.38
CA GLU A 183 -6.62 19.96 5.65
C GLU A 183 -6.64 20.29 7.14
N LYS A 184 -7.11 19.35 7.96
CA LYS A 184 -7.19 19.55 9.41
C LYS A 184 -5.86 19.38 10.13
N TYR A 185 -5.04 18.41 9.71
CA TYR A 185 -3.84 18.01 10.44
C TYR A 185 -2.56 18.59 9.86
N ASN A 186 -2.48 18.72 8.55
CA ASN A 186 -1.35 19.30 7.83
C ASN A 186 -1.78 19.80 6.44
N PRO A 187 -2.38 21.01 6.35
CA PRO A 187 -2.86 21.57 5.08
C PRO A 187 -1.74 21.84 4.07
N GLU A 188 -0.49 21.96 4.51
CA GLU A 188 0.66 22.19 3.64
C GLU A 188 0.94 20.99 2.70
N LEU A 189 0.45 19.80 3.04
CA LEU A 189 0.55 18.62 2.18
C LEU A 189 -0.43 18.61 0.99
N ILE A 190 -1.46 19.45 1.00
CA ILE A 190 -2.49 19.43 -0.07
C ILE A 190 -1.90 19.69 -1.45
N PRO A 191 -1.09 20.75 -1.68
CA PRO A 191 -0.50 20.98 -3.00
C PRO A 191 0.36 19.84 -3.49
N GLU A 192 1.10 19.20 -2.58
CA GLU A 192 1.95 18.07 -2.94
C GLU A 192 1.13 16.84 -3.30
N ILE A 193 0.10 16.51 -2.50
CA ILE A 193 -0.84 15.42 -2.81
C ILE A 193 -1.49 15.66 -4.18
N ASP A 194 -1.96 16.90 -4.45
CA ASP A 194 -2.62 17.25 -5.70
C ASP A 194 -1.71 17.10 -6.91
N LYS A 195 -0.42 17.38 -6.77
CA LYS A 195 0.59 17.15 -7.82
C LYS A 195 0.63 15.67 -8.24
N TRP A 196 0.41 14.74 -7.30
CA TRP A 196 0.50 13.30 -7.58
C TRP A 196 -0.81 12.67 -8.07
N ILE A 197 -1.97 13.20 -7.65
CA ILE A 197 -3.29 12.58 -7.93
C ILE A 197 -4.08 13.28 -9.06
N ALA A 198 -3.52 14.34 -9.67
CA ALA A 198 -4.14 15.13 -10.77
C ALA A 198 -4.23 14.38 -12.12
#